data_a302c82e204f620ae10f3a1eae477567
#
_entry.id   a302c82e204f620ae10f3a1eae477567
#
_cell.length_a   1.000
_cell.length_b   1.000
_cell.length_c   1.000
_cell.angle_alpha   90.00
_cell.angle_beta   90.00
_cell.angle_gamma   90.00
#
_symmetry.space_group_name_H-M   'P 1'
#
loop_
_entity.id
_entity.type
_entity.pdbx_description
1 polymer ?
#
loop_
_entity_poly.entity_id
_entity_poly.type
_entity_poly.pdbx_seq_one_letter_code
_entity_poly.pdbx_strand_id
1 'polypeptide(L)'
;MMDFKLGSDGDLLFEDGKFTLLTTIQEAVRQRIQIRLQTFLGEYFLDTSVGLPYRQQVFNKGLSKGEVDALFIREINKDTDVIQVIDFSSTQVGRAYSLNFEVLTTDGLLRVNLPSITPNDEVEYSPANDFVISPSCRTEGFMSGGDGDIIHKVI
;
A
#
# COMPACT_ATOMS: atom_id res chain seq x y z
N MET A 1 -13.87 -15.88 -8.37
CA MET A 1 -13.87 -14.42 -8.19
C MET A 1 -12.73 -13.88 -9.05
N MET A 2 -13.00 -13.04 -10.02
CA MET A 2 -11.93 -12.41 -10.82
C MET A 2 -11.54 -11.09 -10.17
N ASP A 3 -10.26 -10.94 -9.86
CA ASP A 3 -9.70 -9.72 -9.29
C ASP A 3 -8.42 -9.34 -10.03
N PHE A 4 -8.05 -8.07 -10.02
CA PHE A 4 -6.84 -7.59 -10.66
C PHE A 4 -5.61 -7.95 -9.82
N LYS A 5 -4.56 -8.40 -10.48
CA LYS A 5 -3.27 -8.70 -9.82
C LYS A 5 -2.50 -7.42 -9.56
N LEU A 6 -1.98 -7.30 -8.35
CA LEU A 6 -1.03 -6.26 -7.99
C LEU A 6 0.41 -6.74 -8.24
N GLY A 7 1.24 -5.84 -8.68
CA GLY A 7 2.69 -6.02 -8.76
C GLY A 7 3.35 -5.97 -7.39
N SER A 8 4.67 -6.14 -7.37
CA SER A 8 5.48 -6.08 -6.15
C SER A 8 5.54 -4.68 -5.53
N ASP A 9 5.24 -3.68 -6.30
CA ASP A 9 5.15 -2.26 -5.93
C ASP A 9 3.79 -1.87 -5.35
N GLY A 10 2.81 -2.77 -5.41
CA GLY A 10 1.43 -2.55 -4.95
C GLY A 10 0.51 -1.93 -6.00
N ASP A 11 1.01 -1.61 -7.18
CA ASP A 11 0.22 -1.10 -8.29
C ASP A 11 -0.40 -2.21 -9.13
N LEU A 12 -1.40 -1.86 -9.93
CA LEU A 12 -2.05 -2.79 -10.86
C LEU A 12 -1.06 -3.31 -11.90
N LEU A 13 -0.94 -4.64 -12.00
CA LEU A 13 -0.04 -5.25 -12.98
C LEU A 13 -0.64 -5.13 -14.38
N PHE A 14 0.05 -4.35 -15.23
CA PHE A 14 -0.32 -4.11 -16.61
C PHE A 14 0.78 -4.60 -17.55
N GLU A 15 0.50 -5.67 -18.29
CA GLU A 15 1.44 -6.32 -19.20
C GLU A 15 0.78 -6.51 -20.57
N ASP A 16 1.54 -6.30 -21.64
CA ASP A 16 1.09 -6.47 -23.03
C ASP A 16 -0.23 -5.76 -23.37
N GLY A 17 -0.44 -4.57 -22.79
CA GLY A 17 -1.65 -3.78 -23.03
C GLY A 17 -2.90 -4.29 -22.31
N LYS A 18 -2.76 -5.15 -21.31
CA LYS A 18 -3.85 -5.75 -20.53
C LYS A 18 -3.55 -5.78 -19.05
N PHE A 19 -4.59 -5.68 -18.24
CA PHE A 19 -4.48 -5.95 -16.81
C PHE A 19 -4.40 -7.46 -16.56
N THR A 20 -3.44 -7.85 -15.74
CA THR A 20 -3.31 -9.24 -15.29
C THR A 20 -4.35 -9.53 -14.21
N LEU A 21 -5.04 -10.67 -14.33
CA LEU A 21 -6.03 -11.11 -13.36
C LEU A 21 -5.47 -12.20 -12.45
N LEU A 22 -5.95 -12.24 -11.23
CA LEU A 22 -5.72 -13.36 -10.32
C LEU A 22 -6.45 -14.61 -10.84
N THR A 23 -5.75 -15.72 -10.89
CA THR A 23 -6.27 -16.97 -11.45
C THR A 23 -6.61 -18.01 -10.40
N THR A 24 -6.04 -17.88 -9.20
CA THR A 24 -6.23 -18.84 -8.10
C THR A 24 -6.81 -18.18 -6.86
N ILE A 25 -7.55 -18.96 -6.05
CA ILE A 25 -8.08 -18.51 -4.77
C ILE A 25 -6.91 -18.14 -3.83
N GLN A 26 -5.84 -18.91 -3.84
CA GLN A 26 -4.68 -18.65 -2.98
C GLN A 26 -4.00 -17.31 -3.27
N GLU A 27 -3.84 -16.95 -4.56
CA GLU A 27 -3.32 -15.63 -4.94
C GLU A 27 -4.27 -14.51 -4.47
N ALA A 28 -5.57 -14.69 -4.65
CA ALA A 28 -6.57 -13.71 -4.23
C ALA A 28 -6.58 -13.53 -2.70
N VAL A 29 -6.54 -14.61 -1.93
CA VAL A 29 -6.45 -14.57 -0.46
C VAL A 29 -5.17 -13.87 -0.01
N ARG A 30 -4.02 -14.22 -0.60
CA ARG A 30 -2.74 -13.57 -0.30
C ARG A 30 -2.82 -12.07 -0.50
N GLN A 31 -3.32 -11.63 -1.65
CA GLN A 31 -3.43 -10.21 -1.99
C GLN A 31 -4.39 -9.47 -1.05
N ARG A 32 -5.56 -10.03 -0.76
CA ARG A 32 -6.52 -9.43 0.18
C ARG A 32 -5.95 -9.28 1.59
N ILE A 33 -5.28 -10.32 2.10
CA ILE A 33 -4.64 -10.25 3.41
C ILE A 33 -3.54 -9.19 3.41
N GLN A 34 -2.69 -9.16 2.37
CA GLN A 34 -1.63 -8.16 2.24
C GLN A 34 -2.20 -6.73 2.27
N ILE A 35 -3.20 -6.43 1.44
CA ILE A 35 -3.85 -5.12 1.40
C ILE A 35 -4.42 -4.76 2.79
N ARG A 36 -5.15 -5.70 3.41
CA ARG A 36 -5.78 -5.49 4.73
C ARG A 36 -4.75 -5.20 5.82
N LEU A 37 -3.64 -5.94 5.83
CA LEU A 37 -2.56 -5.74 6.80
C LEU A 37 -1.75 -4.47 6.54
N GLN A 38 -1.77 -3.92 5.34
CA GLN A 38 -1.11 -2.66 5.00
C GLN A 38 -2.02 -1.44 5.15
N THR A 39 -3.34 -1.64 5.24
CA THR A 39 -4.31 -0.55 5.39
C THR A 39 -4.36 -0.04 6.82
N PHE A 40 -4.24 1.27 7.00
CA PHE A 40 -4.40 1.94 8.30
C PHE A 40 -5.87 2.13 8.64
N LEU A 41 -6.22 1.92 9.90
CA LEU A 41 -7.59 2.15 10.37
C LEU A 41 -8.02 3.60 10.12
N GLY A 42 -9.12 3.76 9.39
CA GLY A 42 -9.67 5.05 9.00
C GLY A 42 -9.11 5.63 7.69
N GLU A 43 -8.16 4.96 7.04
CA GLU A 43 -7.60 5.38 5.75
C GLU A 43 -8.58 5.15 4.60
N TYR A 44 -9.31 4.04 4.66
CA TYR A 44 -10.27 3.70 3.61
C TYR A 44 -11.56 4.52 3.79
N PHE A 45 -11.74 5.54 2.96
CA PHE A 45 -12.80 6.54 3.09
C PHE A 45 -14.23 5.98 2.90
N LEU A 46 -14.38 4.85 2.21
CA LEU A 46 -15.69 4.20 2.03
C LEU A 46 -16.12 3.40 3.26
N ASP A 47 -15.17 2.90 4.04
CA ASP A 47 -15.42 2.19 5.28
C ASP A 47 -14.24 2.41 6.25
N THR A 48 -14.38 3.37 7.13
CA THR A 48 -13.35 3.74 8.11
C THR A 48 -13.12 2.69 9.20
N SER A 49 -13.90 1.62 9.23
CA SER A 49 -13.72 0.49 10.15
C SER A 49 -12.70 -0.54 9.64
N VAL A 50 -12.31 -0.46 8.37
CA VAL A 50 -11.32 -1.33 7.75
C VAL A 50 -9.90 -0.86 8.09
N GLY A 51 -9.01 -1.83 8.31
CA GLY A 51 -7.59 -1.62 8.56
C GLY A 51 -7.17 -1.83 10.01
N LEU A 52 -5.87 -1.76 10.22
CA LEU A 52 -5.24 -1.95 11.52
C LEU A 52 -4.98 -0.62 12.23
N PRO A 53 -5.16 -0.55 13.55
CA PRO A 53 -4.92 0.66 14.34
C PRO A 53 -3.42 0.88 14.59
N TYR A 54 -2.65 1.07 13.52
CA TYR A 54 -1.20 1.20 13.57
C TYR A 54 -0.77 2.36 14.47
N ARG A 55 -1.31 3.55 14.27
CA ARG A 55 -0.94 4.76 15.00
C ARG A 55 -1.35 4.69 16.47
N GLN A 56 -2.52 4.10 16.75
CA GLN A 56 -3.10 4.06 18.08
C GLN A 56 -2.54 2.92 18.92
N GLN A 57 -2.19 1.79 18.32
CA GLN A 57 -1.86 0.56 19.03
C GLN A 57 -0.53 -0.07 18.62
N VAL A 58 -0.28 -0.30 17.32
CA VAL A 58 0.88 -1.07 16.87
C VAL A 58 2.20 -0.31 17.10
N PHE A 59 2.22 0.99 16.82
CA PHE A 59 3.38 1.85 16.99
C PHE A 59 3.45 2.55 18.35
N ASN A 60 2.43 2.36 19.18
CA ASN A 60 2.42 2.90 20.53
C ASN A 60 3.17 1.93 21.46
N LYS A 61 4.05 2.49 22.29
CA LYS A 61 4.83 1.71 23.28
C LYS A 61 3.98 1.07 24.39
N GLY A 62 2.67 1.23 24.35
CA GLY A 62 1.75 0.72 25.37
C GLY A 62 1.40 -0.77 25.24
N LEU A 63 1.57 -1.37 24.06
CA LEU A 63 1.25 -2.77 23.82
C LEU A 63 2.51 -3.64 23.81
N SER A 64 2.40 -4.82 24.36
CA SER A 64 3.42 -5.85 24.23
C SER A 64 3.43 -6.43 22.82
N LYS A 65 4.56 -7.03 22.41
CA LYS A 65 4.67 -7.69 21.10
C LYS A 65 3.56 -8.74 20.88
N GLY A 66 3.22 -9.51 21.92
CA GLY A 66 2.17 -10.52 21.82
C GLY A 66 0.78 -9.94 21.59
N GLU A 67 0.48 -8.77 22.14
CA GLU A 67 -0.80 -8.08 21.88
C GLU A 67 -0.86 -7.55 20.45
N VAL A 68 0.26 -7.04 19.92
CA VAL A 68 0.36 -6.63 18.52
C VAL A 68 0.21 -7.83 17.58
N ASP A 69 0.86 -8.94 17.87
CA ASP A 69 0.74 -10.17 17.11
C ASP A 69 -0.72 -10.68 17.09
N ALA A 70 -1.42 -10.58 18.21
CA ALA A 70 -2.84 -10.93 18.30
C ALA A 70 -3.74 -10.04 17.44
N LEU A 71 -3.40 -8.76 17.27
CA LEU A 71 -4.10 -7.86 16.34
C LEU A 71 -3.95 -8.33 14.89
N PHE A 72 -2.73 -8.68 14.47
CA PHE A 72 -2.49 -9.20 13.13
C PHE A 72 -3.23 -10.50 12.88
N ILE A 73 -3.15 -11.47 13.79
CA ILE A 73 -3.84 -12.77 13.70
C ILE A 73 -5.36 -12.56 13.61
N ARG A 74 -5.91 -11.66 14.41
CA ARG A 74 -7.35 -11.33 14.37
C ARG A 74 -7.75 -10.77 13.00
N GLU A 75 -6.92 -9.92 12.41
CA GLU A 75 -7.22 -9.30 11.13
C GLU A 75 -7.12 -10.30 9.98
N ILE A 76 -6.15 -11.23 10.03
CA ILE A 76 -6.03 -12.33 9.08
C ILE A 76 -7.26 -13.24 9.12
N ASN A 77 -7.75 -13.58 10.32
CA ASN A 77 -8.93 -14.44 10.50
C ASN A 77 -10.26 -13.79 10.06
N LYS A 78 -10.28 -12.51 9.71
CA LYS A 78 -11.49 -11.88 9.14
C LYS A 78 -11.70 -12.20 7.67
N ASP A 79 -10.71 -12.75 6.98
CA ASP A 79 -10.89 -13.16 5.59
C ASP A 79 -11.77 -14.41 5.50
N THR A 80 -12.75 -14.39 4.60
CA THR A 80 -13.78 -15.43 4.49
C THR A 80 -13.22 -16.78 4.01
N ASP A 81 -12.11 -16.77 3.29
CA ASP A 81 -11.49 -17.98 2.76
C ASP A 81 -10.38 -18.52 3.69
N VAL A 82 -10.07 -17.82 4.79
CA VAL A 82 -9.16 -18.30 5.84
C VAL A 82 -9.93 -19.10 6.88
N ILE A 83 -9.54 -20.36 7.03
CA ILE A 83 -10.11 -21.27 8.02
C ILE A 83 -9.40 -21.10 9.36
N GLN A 84 -8.07 -21.06 9.34
CA GLN A 84 -7.26 -20.98 10.55
C GLN A 84 -5.84 -20.49 10.24
N VAL A 85 -5.26 -19.73 11.16
CA VAL A 85 -3.82 -19.43 11.18
C VAL A 85 -3.11 -20.61 11.85
N ILE A 86 -2.21 -21.26 11.12
CA ILE A 86 -1.47 -22.46 11.59
C ILE A 86 -0.19 -22.03 12.32
N ASP A 87 0.55 -21.11 11.69
CA ASP A 87 1.79 -20.59 12.25
C ASP A 87 1.86 -19.08 12.03
N PHE A 88 2.44 -18.37 13.00
CA PHE A 88 2.61 -16.92 12.91
C PHE A 88 3.90 -16.51 13.62
N SER A 89 4.75 -15.84 12.90
CA SER A 89 5.94 -15.22 13.48
C SER A 89 6.09 -13.78 12.98
N SER A 90 6.43 -12.89 13.87
CA SER A 90 6.70 -11.50 13.57
C SER A 90 8.08 -11.09 14.08
N THR A 91 8.71 -10.18 13.35
CA THR A 91 9.95 -9.54 13.78
C THR A 91 9.75 -8.04 13.74
N GLN A 92 10.10 -7.37 14.83
CA GLN A 92 10.03 -5.92 14.93
C GLN A 92 11.44 -5.34 14.96
N VAL A 93 11.70 -4.41 14.05
CA VAL A 93 12.93 -3.61 14.04
C VAL A 93 12.54 -2.12 14.03
N GLY A 94 12.70 -1.46 15.18
CA GLY A 94 12.22 -0.10 15.36
C GLY A 94 10.69 -0.01 15.24
N ARG A 95 10.20 0.65 14.20
CA ARG A 95 8.77 0.76 13.86
C ARG A 95 8.34 -0.16 12.72
N ALA A 96 9.28 -0.87 12.11
CA ALA A 96 8.98 -1.80 11.03
C ALA A 96 8.65 -3.18 11.57
N TYR A 97 7.58 -3.78 11.03
CA TYR A 97 7.17 -5.15 11.30
C TYR A 97 7.35 -6.01 10.05
N SER A 98 8.03 -7.13 10.21
CA SER A 98 8.07 -8.19 9.19
C SER A 98 7.24 -9.36 9.68
N LEU A 99 6.34 -9.85 8.86
CA LEU A 99 5.40 -10.90 9.21
C LEU A 99 5.62 -12.13 8.32
N ASN A 100 5.71 -13.29 8.95
CA ASN A 100 5.69 -14.59 8.29
C ASN A 100 4.58 -15.41 8.92
N PHE A 101 3.67 -15.92 8.11
CA PHE A 101 2.59 -16.73 8.63
C PHE A 101 2.12 -17.77 7.62
N GLU A 102 1.52 -18.82 8.16
CA GLU A 102 0.94 -19.91 7.42
C GLU A 102 -0.52 -20.04 7.80
N VAL A 103 -1.38 -20.02 6.80
CA VAL A 103 -2.83 -20.10 6.99
C VAL A 103 -3.41 -21.28 6.21
N LEU A 104 -4.36 -21.95 6.83
CA LEU A 104 -5.20 -22.92 6.14
C LEU A 104 -6.34 -22.15 5.50
N THR A 105 -6.43 -22.25 4.19
CA THR A 105 -7.52 -21.67 3.38
C THR A 105 -8.45 -22.75 2.88
N THR A 106 -9.57 -22.36 2.29
CA THR A 106 -10.51 -23.27 1.65
C THR A 106 -9.90 -24.05 0.47
N ASP A 107 -8.81 -23.51 -0.11
CA ASP A 107 -8.09 -24.11 -1.26
C ASP A 107 -6.72 -24.72 -0.84
N GLY A 108 -6.46 -24.88 0.47
CA GLY A 108 -5.25 -25.49 0.99
C GLY A 108 -4.36 -24.56 1.81
N LEU A 109 -3.14 -25.00 2.02
CA LEU A 109 -2.16 -24.28 2.86
C LEU A 109 -1.52 -23.14 2.08
N LEU A 110 -1.53 -21.96 2.67
CA LEU A 110 -0.95 -20.75 2.08
C LEU A 110 0.11 -20.16 3.01
N ARG A 111 1.33 -20.00 2.51
CA ARG A 111 2.43 -19.30 3.19
C ARG A 111 2.55 -17.88 2.67
N VAL A 112 2.58 -16.93 3.59
CA VAL A 112 2.70 -15.50 3.28
C VAL A 112 3.90 -14.92 4.01
N ASN A 113 4.72 -14.21 3.27
CA ASN A 113 5.83 -13.43 3.79
C ASN A 113 5.59 -11.95 3.43
N LEU A 114 5.48 -11.11 4.44
CA LEU A 114 5.39 -9.66 4.30
C LEU A 114 6.68 -9.04 4.84
N PRO A 115 7.59 -8.58 3.98
CA PRO A 115 8.95 -8.22 4.36
C PRO A 115 9.05 -7.00 5.25
N SER A 116 8.15 -6.03 5.10
CA SER A 116 8.13 -4.84 5.96
C SER A 116 6.79 -4.13 5.89
N ILE A 117 6.21 -3.89 7.06
CA ILE A 117 5.12 -2.94 7.25
C ILE A 117 5.71 -1.79 8.05
N THR A 118 5.90 -0.66 7.41
CA THR A 118 6.38 0.57 8.05
C THR A 118 5.22 1.54 8.20
N PRO A 119 5.20 2.33 9.29
CA PRO A 119 4.30 3.48 9.33
C PRO A 119 4.68 4.42 8.18
N ASN A 120 3.72 4.72 7.34
CA ASN A 120 3.88 5.75 6.32
C ASN A 120 3.84 7.16 6.95
N ASP A 121 4.59 7.34 8.07
CA ASP A 121 4.70 8.64 8.75
C ASP A 121 5.70 9.57 8.05
N GLU A 122 6.45 9.03 7.12
CA GLU A 122 7.32 9.76 6.22
C GLU A 122 6.87 9.52 4.76
N VAL A 123 5.68 9.97 4.40
CA VAL A 123 5.64 10.71 3.17
C VAL A 123 6.41 11.98 3.51
N GLU A 124 7.73 11.90 3.41
CA GLU A 124 8.53 13.08 3.19
C GLU A 124 7.85 13.74 2.00
N TYR A 125 7.06 14.78 2.28
CA TYR A 125 6.65 15.71 1.25
C TYR A 125 7.96 16.33 0.79
N SER A 126 8.61 15.62 -0.13
CA SER A 126 9.74 16.15 -0.85
C SER A 126 9.13 17.23 -1.76
N PRO A 127 9.38 18.50 -1.47
CA PRO A 127 8.95 19.58 -2.36
C PRO A 127 9.57 19.44 -3.75
N ALA A 128 10.50 18.51 -3.93
CA ALA A 128 11.04 18.12 -5.23
C ALA A 128 10.07 17.28 -6.09
N ASN A 129 8.99 16.75 -5.50
CA ASN A 129 7.88 16.13 -6.21
C ASN A 129 6.69 17.07 -6.41
N ASP A 130 6.84 18.35 -6.12
CA ASP A 130 6.00 19.34 -6.77
C ASP A 130 6.04 19.02 -8.25
N PHE A 131 4.90 18.72 -8.80
CA PHE A 131 4.65 18.49 -10.21
C PHE A 131 5.35 19.61 -10.99
N VAL A 132 6.61 19.36 -11.30
CA VAL A 132 7.36 20.22 -12.20
C VAL A 132 6.69 20.01 -13.54
N ILE A 133 5.78 20.94 -13.88
CA ILE A 133 5.35 21.09 -15.26
C ILE A 133 6.65 21.32 -16.01
N SER A 134 7.11 20.26 -16.65
CA SER A 134 8.30 20.32 -17.47
C SER A 134 8.15 21.54 -18.39
N PRO A 135 9.17 22.38 -18.52
CA PRO A 135 9.10 23.52 -19.46
C PRO A 135 8.75 23.12 -20.89
N SER A 136 8.91 21.83 -21.23
CA SER A 136 8.48 21.27 -22.51
C SER A 136 6.96 21.17 -22.69
N CYS A 137 6.16 21.25 -21.61
CA CYS A 137 4.71 21.42 -21.71
C CYS A 137 4.29 22.88 -21.85
N ARG A 138 5.22 23.80 -21.94
CA ARG A 138 4.95 25.17 -22.22
C ARG A 138 4.68 25.31 -23.72
N THR A 139 3.44 25.09 -24.07
CA THR A 139 2.75 25.71 -25.23
C THR A 139 3.66 26.15 -26.40
N GLU A 140 4.09 25.20 -27.20
CA GLU A 140 4.23 25.49 -28.62
C GLU A 140 2.81 25.50 -29.18
N GLY A 141 2.17 26.65 -29.15
CA GLY A 141 0.84 26.74 -29.73
C GLY A 141 0.06 28.01 -29.43
N PHE A 142 0.70 29.08 -28.99
CA PHE A 142 0.08 30.37 -29.03
C PHE A 142 1.05 31.39 -29.63
N MET A 143 1.21 31.30 -30.95
CA MET A 143 1.72 32.38 -31.75
C MET A 143 0.53 33.24 -32.15
N SER A 144 0.26 34.25 -31.37
CA SER A 144 -0.40 35.44 -31.87
C SER A 144 0.62 36.55 -31.87
N GLY A 145 0.87 37.05 -33.03
CA GLY A 145 1.76 38.16 -33.24
C GLY A 145 1.31 39.42 -32.52
N GLY A 146 2.25 40.21 -32.16
CA GLY A 146 2.05 41.55 -31.61
C GLY A 146 3.40 42.16 -31.29
N ASP A 147 3.90 42.96 -32.20
CA ASP A 147 5.04 43.83 -32.03
C ASP A 147 4.92 44.67 -30.75
N GLY A 148 5.98 44.75 -30.00
CA GLY A 148 6.05 45.65 -28.87
C GLY A 148 7.40 45.59 -28.17
N ASP A 149 8.37 46.28 -28.71
CA ASP A 149 9.59 46.69 -28.04
C ASP A 149 9.30 47.22 -26.65
N ILE A 150 9.83 46.60 -25.61
CA ILE A 150 10.15 47.33 -24.37
C ILE A 150 11.50 46.84 -23.87
N ILE A 151 12.49 47.66 -24.17
CA ILE A 151 13.79 47.65 -23.55
C ILE A 151 13.61 48.16 -22.11
N HIS A 152 13.79 47.30 -21.11
CA HIS A 152 14.10 47.79 -19.78
C HIS A 152 15.50 47.33 -19.39
N LYS A 153 16.38 48.30 -19.55
CA LYS A 153 17.70 48.35 -18.97
C LYS A 153 17.52 48.49 -17.46
N VAL A 154 17.97 47.54 -16.69
CA VAL A 154 18.17 47.71 -15.27
C VAL A 154 19.66 47.80 -14.99
N ILE A 155 19.97 48.89 -14.37
CA ILE A 155 21.30 49.29 -13.89
C ILE A 155 21.65 48.40 -12.67
#